data_ba0a9060c293b5d39828b346cdee3e2d
#
_entry.id   ba0a9060c293b5d39828b346cdee3e2d
#
_cell.length_a   1.000
_cell.length_b   1.000
_cell.length_c   1.000
_cell.angle_alpha   90.00
_cell.angle_beta   90.00
_cell.angle_gamma   90.00
#
_symmetry.space_group_name_H-M   'P 1'
#
loop_
_entity.id
_entity.type
_entity.pdbx_description
1 polymer ?
#
loop_
_entity_poly.entity_id
_entity_poly.type
_entity_poly.pdbx_seq_one_letter_code
_entity_poly.pdbx_strand_id
1 'polypeptide(L)'
;MSATSLVRSSGKKKALVKNANLLKKKTSPSKTSEEVSKYLIKGLNLPIVYSPSSPERADLKFLTGWIKKNHKEIQRDLLIYGAILFRGFNIGSSENFEKVALGLDPNLSEAYLGTSPRDKKTKFVHTASELPSAYPIMQHAEMSFLNKPPKKLFFYAKVAPNKNGETPITDLRTVLRDMPSHISDKVEKQGIKYIRHYDGPGASRYSLWKTKPWNEMFKTTDKKEAEKEIKKQDFEHEWLPGNKLRLINSQVGVRKHPIAGSKAWHNHSQTFHIDSPRLEYKYVFKRQKTARGLGVYLILNLLTGIKKLFSKSEDLDVHATYGDGSEISNKDIRTIVNVFWKNIQIFSWQKDDILYIDNYSVSHGRLPFVGPREIQVAWTE
;
A
#
# COMPACT_ATOMS: atom_id res chain seq x y z
N MET A 1 -8.33 46.43 13.74
CA MET A 1 -8.50 45.02 13.36
C MET A 1 -7.52 44.70 12.25
N SER A 2 -6.68 43.75 12.49
CA SER A 2 -5.31 43.61 12.04
C SER A 2 -5.13 43.08 10.61
N ALA A 3 -4.19 43.65 9.87
CA ALA A 3 -3.76 43.26 8.51
C ALA A 3 -3.06 41.90 8.43
N THR A 4 -2.99 41.11 9.52
CA THR A 4 -2.24 39.85 9.61
C THR A 4 -3.02 38.63 9.12
N SER A 5 -4.33 38.72 8.89
CA SER A 5 -5.18 37.61 8.43
C SER A 5 -5.16 37.43 6.92
N LEU A 6 -4.86 38.44 6.14
CA LEU A 6 -4.88 38.41 4.67
C LEU A 6 -3.60 37.78 4.04
N VAL A 7 -2.47 37.86 4.73
CA VAL A 7 -1.18 37.29 4.20
C VAL A 7 -1.11 35.78 4.31
N ARG A 8 -1.77 35.18 5.32
CA ARG A 8 -1.81 33.70 5.46
C ARG A 8 -2.68 32.98 4.41
N SER A 9 -3.68 33.67 3.84
CA SER A 9 -4.55 33.06 2.80
C SER A 9 -3.87 33.03 1.41
N SER A 10 -2.99 34.00 1.12
CA SER A 10 -2.30 34.05 -0.18
C SER A 10 -1.21 33.01 -0.34
N GLY A 11 -0.52 32.64 0.74
CA GLY A 11 0.51 31.58 0.76
C GLY A 11 -0.08 30.19 0.51
N LYS A 12 -1.24 29.87 1.10
CA LYS A 12 -1.95 28.60 0.88
C LYS A 12 -2.49 28.50 -0.56
N LYS A 13 -3.00 29.59 -1.15
CA LYS A 13 -3.43 29.61 -2.56
C LYS A 13 -2.27 29.42 -3.53
N LYS A 14 -1.10 30.03 -3.28
CA LYS A 14 0.10 29.84 -4.14
C LYS A 14 0.66 28.42 -4.08
N ALA A 15 0.65 27.75 -2.91
CA ALA A 15 1.08 26.36 -2.78
C ALA A 15 0.10 25.39 -3.44
N LEU A 16 -1.21 25.64 -3.33
CA LEU A 16 -2.26 24.84 -4.04
C LEU A 16 -2.18 25.01 -5.55
N VAL A 17 -1.89 26.21 -6.06
CA VAL A 17 -1.72 26.48 -7.50
C VAL A 17 -0.45 25.83 -8.04
N LYS A 18 0.65 25.80 -7.28
CA LYS A 18 1.89 25.13 -7.67
C LYS A 18 1.71 23.61 -7.76
N ASN A 19 0.96 23.01 -6.82
CA ASN A 19 0.62 21.58 -6.85
C ASN A 19 -0.41 21.23 -7.93
N ALA A 20 -1.38 22.11 -8.22
CA ALA A 20 -2.31 21.93 -9.32
C ALA A 20 -1.61 22.02 -10.69
N ASN A 21 -0.57 22.81 -10.81
CA ASN A 21 0.23 22.91 -12.03
C ASN A 21 1.16 21.71 -12.24
N LEU A 22 1.65 21.06 -11.18
CA LEU A 22 2.34 19.78 -11.25
C LEU A 22 1.40 18.64 -11.71
N LEU A 23 0.15 18.66 -11.25
CA LEU A 23 -0.88 17.70 -11.68
C LEU A 23 -1.37 17.97 -13.12
N LYS A 24 -1.42 19.24 -13.57
CA LYS A 24 -1.77 19.58 -14.97
C LYS A 24 -0.67 19.23 -15.97
N LYS A 25 0.61 19.14 -15.56
CA LYS A 25 1.70 18.64 -16.40
C LYS A 25 1.68 17.13 -16.67
N LYS A 26 0.75 16.37 -16.10
CA LYS A 26 0.54 14.93 -16.39
C LYS A 26 0.03 14.64 -17.81
N THR A 27 -0.27 15.65 -18.64
CA THR A 27 -1.01 15.47 -19.90
C THR A 27 -0.15 15.32 -21.15
N SER A 28 1.19 15.33 -21.03
CA SER A 28 2.04 14.99 -22.16
C SER A 28 3.26 14.21 -21.67
N PRO A 29 3.44 12.93 -22.09
CA PRO A 29 4.69 12.24 -21.85
C PRO A 29 5.78 13.05 -22.55
N SER A 30 6.80 13.50 -21.80
CA SER A 30 7.96 14.14 -22.37
C SER A 30 8.62 13.17 -23.36
N LYS A 31 9.12 13.72 -24.47
CA LYS A 31 9.80 13.02 -25.56
C LYS A 31 10.37 11.65 -25.16
N THR A 32 9.89 10.61 -25.85
CA THR A 32 10.51 9.28 -25.88
C THR A 32 12.01 9.45 -26.07
N SER A 33 12.83 8.89 -25.15
CA SER A 33 14.19 8.59 -25.53
C SER A 33 14.09 7.57 -26.67
N GLU A 34 14.93 7.64 -27.67
CA GLU A 34 14.93 6.66 -28.80
C GLU A 34 15.04 5.21 -28.31
N GLU A 35 15.42 4.99 -27.06
CA GLU A 35 15.71 3.69 -26.45
C GLU A 35 14.55 3.10 -25.65
N VAL A 36 13.77 3.92 -24.90
CA VAL A 36 12.66 3.50 -24.04
C VAL A 36 11.46 4.41 -24.25
N SER A 37 10.33 3.84 -24.62
CA SER A 37 9.06 4.53 -24.78
C SER A 37 8.39 4.76 -23.44
N LYS A 38 7.73 5.92 -23.25
CA LYS A 38 6.98 6.30 -22.08
C LYS A 38 5.53 6.62 -22.42
N TYR A 39 4.59 5.99 -21.76
CA TYR A 39 3.16 6.23 -21.99
C TYR A 39 2.32 5.92 -20.76
N LEU A 40 1.09 6.42 -20.76
CA LEU A 40 0.05 6.00 -19.82
C LEU A 40 -0.84 4.95 -20.49
N ILE A 41 -1.24 3.93 -19.73
CA ILE A 41 -2.25 2.98 -20.18
C ILE A 41 -3.55 3.75 -20.43
N LYS A 42 -4.20 3.50 -21.57
CA LYS A 42 -5.44 4.21 -21.94
C LYS A 42 -6.47 4.18 -20.82
N GLY A 43 -6.94 5.36 -20.42
CA GLY A 43 -7.94 5.51 -19.34
C GLY A 43 -7.35 5.50 -17.93
N LEU A 44 -6.04 5.36 -17.75
CA LEU A 44 -5.37 5.42 -16.45
C LEU A 44 -4.52 6.68 -16.32
N ASN A 45 -4.37 7.18 -15.08
CA ASN A 45 -3.53 8.32 -14.73
C ASN A 45 -2.18 7.91 -14.12
N LEU A 46 -2.06 6.66 -13.74
CA LEU A 46 -0.86 5.95 -13.25
C LEU A 46 -1.07 4.44 -13.42
N PRO A 47 0.00 3.63 -13.49
CA PRO A 47 1.42 4.02 -13.54
C PRO A 47 1.81 4.61 -14.90
N ILE A 48 2.88 5.40 -14.94
CA ILE A 48 3.56 5.64 -16.22
C ILE A 48 4.30 4.37 -16.63
N VAL A 49 4.15 3.95 -17.88
CA VAL A 49 4.80 2.74 -18.40
C VAL A 49 6.10 3.11 -19.09
N TYR A 50 7.14 2.35 -18.80
CA TYR A 50 8.44 2.34 -19.47
C TYR A 50 8.57 1.02 -20.22
N SER A 51 8.74 1.08 -21.56
CA SER A 51 8.82 -0.11 -22.39
C SER A 51 9.99 0.02 -23.37
N PRO A 52 10.73 -1.06 -23.68
CA PRO A 52 11.80 -0.99 -24.67
C PRO A 52 11.22 -0.60 -26.01
N SER A 53 11.95 0.22 -26.77
CA SER A 53 11.49 0.66 -28.10
C SER A 53 11.66 -0.41 -29.18
N SER A 54 12.44 -1.47 -28.89
CA SER A 54 12.64 -2.63 -29.78
C SER A 54 12.95 -3.89 -28.98
N PRO A 55 12.77 -5.10 -29.57
CA PRO A 55 13.07 -6.38 -28.89
C PRO A 55 14.53 -6.51 -28.42
N GLU A 56 15.48 -5.94 -29.16
CA GLU A 56 16.92 -6.00 -28.84
C GLU A 56 17.27 -5.22 -27.57
N ARG A 57 16.37 -4.30 -27.16
CA ARG A 57 16.50 -3.50 -25.94
C ARG A 57 15.70 -4.05 -24.75
N ALA A 58 15.17 -5.26 -24.89
CA ALA A 58 14.38 -5.88 -23.83
C ALA A 58 15.22 -6.63 -22.80
N ASP A 59 16.52 -6.84 -23.04
CA ASP A 59 17.36 -7.63 -22.13
C ASP A 59 17.72 -6.91 -20.83
N LEU A 60 18.10 -7.69 -19.81
CA LEU A 60 18.45 -7.19 -18.48
C LEU A 60 19.66 -6.25 -18.50
N LYS A 61 20.68 -6.52 -19.33
CA LYS A 61 21.91 -5.73 -19.40
C LYS A 61 21.59 -4.33 -19.92
N PHE A 62 20.75 -4.26 -20.96
CA PHE A 62 20.25 -2.99 -21.46
C PHE A 62 19.49 -2.23 -20.37
N LEU A 63 18.47 -2.88 -19.74
CA LEU A 63 17.63 -2.23 -18.73
C LEU A 63 18.47 -1.67 -17.57
N THR A 64 19.37 -2.46 -16.99
CA THR A 64 20.21 -2.00 -15.87
C THR A 64 21.16 -0.87 -16.27
N GLY A 65 21.74 -0.92 -17.46
CA GLY A 65 22.55 0.15 -18.01
C GLY A 65 21.75 1.43 -18.26
N TRP A 66 20.53 1.29 -18.78
CA TRP A 66 19.63 2.40 -19.04
C TRP A 66 19.14 3.06 -17.74
N ILE A 67 18.76 2.27 -16.72
CA ILE A 67 18.40 2.77 -15.38
C ILE A 67 19.53 3.62 -14.80
N LYS A 68 20.76 3.16 -14.86
CA LYS A 68 21.94 3.88 -14.34
C LYS A 68 22.11 5.25 -15.03
N LYS A 69 21.96 5.30 -16.36
CA LYS A 69 22.08 6.54 -17.13
C LYS A 69 20.92 7.52 -16.87
N ASN A 70 19.71 7.01 -16.67
CA ASN A 70 18.47 7.80 -16.61
C ASN A 70 17.90 7.91 -15.17
N HIS A 71 18.67 7.58 -14.15
CA HIS A 71 18.22 7.51 -12.77
C HIS A 71 17.51 8.79 -12.29
N LYS A 72 18.04 9.97 -12.60
CA LYS A 72 17.44 11.26 -12.22
C LYS A 72 16.05 11.44 -12.83
N GLU A 73 15.87 11.06 -14.09
CA GLU A 73 14.59 11.14 -14.80
C GLU A 73 13.58 10.16 -14.21
N ILE A 74 14.00 8.92 -13.95
CA ILE A 74 13.16 7.90 -13.29
C ILE A 74 12.66 8.39 -11.93
N GLN A 75 13.55 8.94 -11.09
CA GLN A 75 13.15 9.48 -9.79
C GLN A 75 12.20 10.68 -9.92
N ARG A 76 12.42 11.56 -10.89
CA ARG A 76 11.49 12.68 -11.17
C ARG A 76 10.11 12.18 -11.58
N ASP A 77 10.04 11.20 -12.48
CA ASP A 77 8.78 10.66 -12.97
C ASP A 77 8.06 9.87 -11.85
N LEU A 78 8.80 9.17 -10.97
CA LEU A 78 8.22 8.55 -9.78
C LEU A 78 7.56 9.58 -8.86
N LEU A 79 8.19 10.72 -8.60
CA LEU A 79 7.60 11.79 -7.79
C LEU A 79 6.33 12.40 -8.44
N ILE A 80 6.31 12.52 -9.76
CA ILE A 80 5.17 13.07 -10.51
C ILE A 80 4.00 12.09 -10.53
N TYR A 81 4.25 10.86 -10.99
CA TYR A 81 3.21 9.85 -11.22
C TYR A 81 2.93 8.99 -9.99
N GLY A 82 3.88 8.87 -9.07
CA GLY A 82 3.80 8.01 -7.88
C GLY A 82 4.05 6.52 -8.18
N ALA A 83 3.97 6.10 -9.43
CA ALA A 83 4.22 4.72 -9.84
C ALA A 83 4.76 4.65 -11.27
N ILE A 84 5.72 3.75 -11.50
CA ILE A 84 6.30 3.43 -12.81
C ILE A 84 6.15 1.93 -13.05
N LEU A 85 5.72 1.54 -14.24
CA LEU A 85 5.63 0.15 -14.67
C LEU A 85 6.67 -0.10 -15.77
N PHE A 86 7.71 -0.88 -15.47
CA PHE A 86 8.62 -1.41 -16.47
C PHE A 86 7.97 -2.64 -17.10
N ARG A 87 7.67 -2.58 -18.39
CA ARG A 87 6.93 -3.60 -19.14
C ARG A 87 7.63 -3.95 -20.43
N GLY A 88 7.66 -5.24 -20.76
CA GLY A 88 8.27 -5.74 -21.99
C GLY A 88 9.78 -5.97 -21.90
N PHE A 89 10.35 -5.93 -20.71
CA PHE A 89 11.74 -6.33 -20.45
C PHE A 89 11.80 -7.79 -19.98
N ASN A 90 12.86 -8.52 -20.37
CA ASN A 90 13.07 -9.93 -20.01
C ASN A 90 13.82 -10.02 -18.67
N ILE A 91 13.10 -10.12 -17.58
CA ILE A 91 13.66 -10.20 -16.22
C ILE A 91 14.02 -11.65 -15.86
N GLY A 92 13.07 -12.57 -16.00
CA GLY A 92 13.27 -14.02 -15.94
C GLY A 92 13.42 -14.61 -14.52
N SER A 93 14.11 -13.94 -13.57
CA SER A 93 14.36 -14.49 -12.25
C SER A 93 14.25 -13.49 -11.10
N SER A 94 14.16 -13.99 -9.86
CA SER A 94 14.14 -13.19 -8.63
C SER A 94 15.44 -12.41 -8.42
N GLU A 95 16.58 -13.02 -8.76
CA GLU A 95 17.92 -12.41 -8.65
C GLU A 95 18.08 -11.25 -9.65
N ASN A 96 17.52 -11.39 -10.84
CA ASN A 96 17.53 -10.33 -11.84
C ASN A 96 16.61 -9.19 -11.44
N PHE A 97 15.44 -9.50 -10.87
CA PHE A 97 14.55 -8.50 -10.28
C PHE A 97 15.26 -7.74 -9.14
N GLU A 98 15.98 -8.43 -8.26
CA GLU A 98 16.76 -7.80 -7.19
C GLU A 98 17.81 -6.84 -7.76
N LYS A 99 18.53 -7.23 -8.84
CA LYS A 99 19.49 -6.34 -9.51
C LYS A 99 18.84 -5.08 -10.07
N VAL A 100 17.64 -5.19 -10.67
CA VAL A 100 16.87 -4.04 -11.16
C VAL A 100 16.44 -3.14 -10.01
N ALA A 101 15.90 -3.72 -8.93
CA ALA A 101 15.47 -2.97 -7.75
C ALA A 101 16.63 -2.21 -7.08
N LEU A 102 17.80 -2.86 -6.93
CA LEU A 102 19.03 -2.23 -6.43
C LEU A 102 19.55 -1.12 -7.35
N GLY A 103 19.39 -1.28 -8.67
CA GLY A 103 19.71 -0.22 -9.64
C GLY A 103 18.80 1.00 -9.56
N LEU A 104 17.53 0.81 -9.17
CA LEU A 104 16.55 1.87 -8.97
C LEU A 104 16.70 2.55 -7.59
N ASP A 105 17.03 1.78 -6.55
CA ASP A 105 17.36 2.28 -5.22
C ASP A 105 18.28 1.29 -4.47
N PRO A 106 19.49 1.68 -4.10
CA PRO A 106 20.44 0.79 -3.42
C PRO A 106 20.09 0.50 -1.95
N ASN A 107 19.12 1.21 -1.36
CA ASN A 107 18.77 1.10 0.06
C ASN A 107 17.66 0.07 0.32
N LEU A 108 17.71 -1.09 -0.33
CA LEU A 108 16.75 -2.17 -0.08
C LEU A 108 16.90 -2.71 1.35
N SER A 109 15.79 -3.03 1.99
CA SER A 109 15.74 -3.54 3.37
C SER A 109 15.36 -5.02 3.41
N GLU A 110 16.00 -5.77 4.33
CA GLU A 110 15.62 -7.14 4.69
C GLU A 110 14.56 -7.17 5.81
N ALA A 111 14.41 -6.06 6.53
CA ALA A 111 13.51 -5.99 7.67
C ALA A 111 12.05 -5.85 7.22
N TYR A 112 11.17 -6.69 7.76
CA TYR A 112 9.74 -6.63 7.50
C TYR A 112 8.94 -6.68 8.80
N LEU A 113 8.37 -5.55 9.19
CA LEU A 113 7.51 -5.40 10.37
C LEU A 113 6.01 -5.41 10.04
N GLY A 114 5.66 -5.81 8.82
CA GLY A 114 4.27 -5.97 8.41
C GLY A 114 3.58 -7.20 9.03
N THR A 115 2.28 -7.24 8.93
CA THR A 115 1.43 -8.27 9.57
C THR A 115 1.28 -9.55 8.74
N SER A 116 1.62 -9.53 7.44
CA SER A 116 1.44 -10.68 6.53
C SER A 116 2.68 -11.59 6.53
N PRO A 117 2.51 -12.92 6.53
CA PRO A 117 3.60 -13.87 6.26
C PRO A 117 4.16 -13.66 4.85
N ARG A 118 5.47 -13.82 4.69
CA ARG A 118 6.19 -13.72 3.40
C ARG A 118 7.32 -14.71 3.36
N ASP A 119 7.50 -15.41 2.23
CA ASP A 119 8.63 -16.29 1.99
C ASP A 119 9.77 -15.52 1.34
N LYS A 120 10.99 -15.72 1.84
CA LYS A 120 12.21 -15.13 1.29
C LYS A 120 12.60 -15.85 -0.01
N LYS A 121 12.89 -15.11 -1.08
CA LYS A 121 13.34 -15.61 -2.39
C LYS A 121 14.81 -15.33 -2.64
N THR A 122 15.26 -14.11 -2.35
CA THR A 122 16.68 -13.70 -2.38
C THR A 122 17.01 -12.92 -1.12
N LYS A 123 18.11 -12.18 -1.09
CA LYS A 123 18.48 -11.36 0.07
C LYS A 123 17.38 -10.33 0.40
N PHE A 124 16.85 -9.61 -0.59
CA PHE A 124 15.88 -8.53 -0.41
C PHE A 124 14.50 -8.82 -1.01
N VAL A 125 14.34 -9.92 -1.75
CA VAL A 125 13.08 -10.25 -2.43
C VAL A 125 12.30 -11.29 -1.65
N HIS A 126 11.00 -11.04 -1.51
CA HIS A 126 10.05 -11.90 -0.80
C HIS A 126 8.81 -12.13 -1.66
N THR A 127 7.98 -13.13 -1.31
CA THR A 127 6.62 -13.25 -1.86
C THR A 127 5.78 -12.04 -1.47
N ALA A 128 4.88 -11.58 -2.35
CA ALA A 128 4.06 -10.40 -2.06
C ALA A 128 2.98 -10.69 -1.00
N SER A 129 2.39 -11.88 -1.00
CA SER A 129 1.38 -12.28 0.00
C SER A 129 1.03 -13.76 -0.13
N GLU A 130 0.91 -14.43 1.00
CA GLU A 130 0.48 -15.84 1.13
C GLU A 130 -1.04 -15.99 1.39
N LEU A 131 -1.82 -14.92 1.37
CA LEU A 131 -3.27 -15.02 1.54
C LEU A 131 -3.92 -15.79 0.39
N PRO A 132 -4.96 -16.61 0.66
CA PRO A 132 -5.67 -17.37 -0.36
C PRO A 132 -6.12 -16.51 -1.55
N SER A 133 -6.14 -17.09 -2.75
CA SER A 133 -6.44 -16.40 -4.01
C SER A 133 -7.82 -15.72 -4.05
N ALA A 134 -8.77 -16.22 -3.26
CA ALA A 134 -10.12 -15.68 -3.18
C ALA A 134 -10.22 -14.36 -2.41
N TYR A 135 -9.20 -14.04 -1.58
CA TYR A 135 -9.27 -12.86 -0.72
C TYR A 135 -8.58 -11.68 -1.37
N PRO A 136 -9.25 -10.51 -1.44
CA PRO A 136 -8.60 -9.27 -1.82
C PRO A 136 -7.65 -8.82 -0.70
N ILE A 137 -6.61 -8.09 -1.08
CA ILE A 137 -5.87 -7.23 -0.16
C ILE A 137 -6.34 -5.81 -0.43
N MET A 138 -6.95 -5.20 0.57
CA MET A 138 -7.47 -3.83 0.47
C MET A 138 -6.34 -2.84 0.20
N GLN A 139 -6.69 -1.71 -0.43
CA GLN A 139 -5.75 -0.63 -0.72
C GLN A 139 -5.10 -0.11 0.55
N HIS A 140 -3.76 -0.10 0.60
CA HIS A 140 -2.98 0.40 1.73
C HIS A 140 -1.62 0.95 1.26
N ALA A 141 -1.06 1.88 2.02
CA ALA A 141 0.35 2.21 1.93
C ALA A 141 1.12 1.24 2.85
N GLU A 142 2.17 0.58 2.34
CA GLU A 142 2.88 -0.47 3.07
C GLU A 142 3.38 0.05 4.42
N MET A 143 3.01 -0.66 5.49
CA MET A 143 3.44 -0.37 6.86
C MET A 143 3.24 1.09 7.31
N SER A 144 2.20 1.80 6.81
CA SER A 144 1.94 3.20 7.19
C SER A 144 1.59 3.40 8.66
N PHE A 145 1.40 2.32 9.41
CA PHE A 145 1.26 2.33 10.88
C PHE A 145 2.61 2.43 11.60
N LEU A 146 3.75 2.43 10.90
CA LEU A 146 5.07 2.65 11.49
C LEU A 146 5.46 4.13 11.48
N ASN A 147 6.35 4.53 12.41
CA ASN A 147 6.96 5.86 12.42
C ASN A 147 7.75 6.11 11.14
N LYS A 148 8.49 5.11 10.69
CA LYS A 148 9.29 5.13 9.47
C LYS A 148 8.81 4.01 8.52
N PRO A 149 7.75 4.24 7.75
CA PRO A 149 7.30 3.27 6.75
C PRO A 149 8.31 3.19 5.59
N PRO A 150 8.31 2.07 4.84
CA PRO A 150 9.10 1.98 3.61
C PRO A 150 8.85 3.16 2.68
N LYS A 151 9.91 3.67 2.06
CA LYS A 151 9.79 4.80 1.14
C LYS A 151 9.29 4.37 -0.22
N LYS A 152 9.75 3.21 -0.68
CA LYS A 152 9.49 2.70 -2.03
C LYS A 152 9.23 1.20 -2.01
N LEU A 153 8.43 0.74 -2.94
CA LEU A 153 8.11 -0.67 -3.14
C LEU A 153 8.37 -1.06 -4.59
N PHE A 154 8.78 -2.29 -4.76
CA PHE A 154 9.00 -2.92 -6.07
C PHE A 154 8.20 -4.21 -6.11
N PHE A 155 7.35 -4.40 -7.11
CA PHE A 155 6.63 -5.64 -7.35
C PHE A 155 7.07 -6.23 -8.68
N TYR A 156 7.31 -7.53 -8.72
CA TYR A 156 7.74 -8.27 -9.89
C TYR A 156 6.75 -9.38 -10.21
N ALA A 157 6.24 -9.40 -11.42
CA ALA A 157 5.33 -10.43 -11.91
C ALA A 157 6.11 -11.61 -12.50
N LYS A 158 6.60 -12.53 -11.65
CA LYS A 158 7.26 -13.75 -12.10
C LYS A 158 6.29 -14.68 -12.84
N VAL A 159 5.07 -14.82 -12.29
CA VAL A 159 3.94 -15.50 -12.93
C VAL A 159 2.75 -14.55 -12.91
N ALA A 160 2.39 -14.02 -14.07
CA ALA A 160 1.20 -13.21 -14.22
C ALA A 160 -0.07 -14.09 -14.15
N PRO A 161 -1.15 -13.66 -13.47
CA PRO A 161 -2.38 -14.43 -13.41
C PRO A 161 -3.09 -14.45 -14.77
N ASN A 162 -3.71 -15.59 -15.11
CA ASN A 162 -4.48 -15.71 -16.34
C ASN A 162 -5.76 -14.86 -16.34
N LYS A 163 -6.37 -14.68 -15.18
CA LYS A 163 -7.63 -13.93 -15.01
C LYS A 163 -7.68 -13.24 -13.66
N ASN A 164 -7.95 -11.93 -13.67
CA ASN A 164 -7.98 -11.07 -12.49
C ASN A 164 -6.62 -11.05 -11.77
N GLY A 165 -6.57 -10.84 -10.44
CA GLY A 165 -5.33 -10.87 -9.65
C GLY A 165 -4.42 -9.68 -9.89
N GLU A 166 -4.99 -8.61 -10.39
CA GLU A 166 -4.30 -7.34 -10.58
C GLU A 166 -3.80 -6.81 -9.23
N THR A 167 -2.78 -5.98 -9.26
CA THR A 167 -2.38 -5.13 -8.14
C THR A 167 -2.96 -3.73 -8.39
N PRO A 168 -4.17 -3.45 -7.90
CA PRO A 168 -4.74 -2.12 -8.03
C PRO A 168 -3.89 -1.12 -7.26
N ILE A 169 -3.76 0.09 -7.79
CA ILE A 169 -3.03 1.19 -7.17
C ILE A 169 -3.89 2.44 -7.10
N THR A 170 -3.64 3.31 -6.12
CA THR A 170 -4.41 4.55 -5.97
C THR A 170 -3.50 5.70 -5.54
N ASP A 171 -3.60 6.85 -6.21
CA ASP A 171 -2.89 8.06 -5.82
C ASP A 171 -3.48 8.62 -4.51
N LEU A 172 -2.76 8.49 -3.41
CA LEU A 172 -3.17 8.93 -2.09
C LEU A 172 -3.30 10.46 -1.95
N ARG A 173 -2.66 11.22 -2.84
CA ARG A 173 -2.83 12.68 -2.95
C ARG A 173 -4.22 13.01 -3.49
N THR A 174 -4.68 12.21 -4.45
CA THR A 174 -6.04 12.30 -5.01
C THR A 174 -7.09 11.83 -4.00
N VAL A 175 -6.81 10.75 -3.26
CA VAL A 175 -7.68 10.31 -2.16
C VAL A 175 -7.88 11.42 -1.13
N LEU A 176 -6.80 12.08 -0.68
CA LEU A 176 -6.89 13.18 0.28
C LEU A 176 -7.67 14.36 -0.27
N ARG A 177 -7.48 14.71 -1.54
CA ARG A 177 -8.21 15.79 -2.20
C ARG A 177 -9.72 15.53 -2.30
N ASP A 178 -10.10 14.28 -2.60
CA ASP A 178 -11.49 13.88 -2.82
C ASP A 178 -12.18 13.47 -1.50
N MET A 179 -11.43 13.42 -0.38
CA MET A 179 -11.99 13.10 0.94
C MET A 179 -12.81 14.27 1.47
N PRO A 180 -14.04 14.07 1.98
CA PRO A 180 -14.80 15.13 2.64
C PRO A 180 -14.01 15.76 3.79
N SER A 181 -14.12 17.09 3.92
CA SER A 181 -13.32 17.88 4.87
C SER A 181 -13.50 17.44 6.34
N HIS A 182 -14.75 17.08 6.72
CA HIS A 182 -15.01 16.61 8.09
C HIS A 182 -14.23 15.32 8.45
N ILE A 183 -13.87 14.48 7.47
CA ILE A 183 -13.02 13.30 7.68
C ILE A 183 -11.54 13.68 7.56
N SER A 184 -11.15 14.36 6.46
CA SER A 184 -9.74 14.68 6.20
C SER A 184 -9.14 15.61 7.27
N ASP A 185 -9.89 16.62 7.71
CA ASP A 185 -9.41 17.57 8.71
C ASP A 185 -9.28 16.90 10.09
N LYS A 186 -10.23 16.02 10.44
CA LYS A 186 -10.16 15.23 11.68
C LYS A 186 -8.96 14.29 11.68
N VAL A 187 -8.74 13.56 10.58
CA VAL A 187 -7.59 12.65 10.42
C VAL A 187 -6.26 13.41 10.38
N GLU A 188 -6.20 14.57 9.73
CA GLU A 188 -4.98 15.41 9.69
C GLU A 188 -4.65 15.98 11.08
N LYS A 189 -5.67 16.40 11.85
CA LYS A 189 -5.50 17.01 13.16
C LYS A 189 -5.15 16.00 14.24
N GLN A 190 -5.83 14.84 14.26
CA GLN A 190 -5.74 13.89 15.34
C GLN A 190 -4.83 12.69 15.01
N GLY A 191 -4.64 12.36 13.73
CA GLY A 191 -4.01 11.11 13.33
C GLY A 191 -4.93 9.91 13.47
N ILE A 192 -4.33 8.72 13.42
CA ILE A 192 -5.00 7.42 13.56
C ILE A 192 -4.29 6.62 14.65
N LYS A 193 -5.07 6.09 15.57
CA LYS A 193 -4.61 5.15 16.60
C LYS A 193 -4.90 3.72 16.13
N TYR A 194 -3.90 2.85 16.21
CA TYR A 194 -3.95 1.46 15.80
C TYR A 194 -3.87 0.56 17.02
N ILE A 195 -4.75 -0.43 17.11
CA ILE A 195 -4.76 -1.49 18.10
C ILE A 195 -4.61 -2.81 17.36
N ARG A 196 -3.62 -3.61 17.71
CA ARG A 196 -3.31 -4.87 17.04
C ARG A 196 -3.07 -5.95 18.08
N HIS A 197 -3.72 -7.09 17.90
CA HIS A 197 -3.56 -8.25 18.77
C HIS A 197 -2.78 -9.33 18.03
N TYR A 198 -1.85 -9.94 18.71
CA TYR A 198 -1.01 -11.01 18.20
C TYR A 198 -1.12 -12.21 19.13
N ASP A 199 -1.34 -13.38 18.55
CA ASP A 199 -1.25 -14.63 19.29
C ASP A 199 0.20 -14.93 19.67
N GLY A 200 0.39 -15.82 20.68
CA GLY A 200 1.70 -16.30 21.11
C GLY A 200 2.24 -17.44 20.24
N PRO A 201 3.44 -17.95 20.60
CA PRO A 201 4.03 -19.13 19.95
C PRO A 201 3.09 -20.33 19.96
N GLY A 202 3.08 -21.11 18.87
CA GLY A 202 2.24 -22.30 18.71
C GLY A 202 0.80 -22.03 18.26
N ALA A 203 0.40 -20.78 18.07
CA ALA A 203 -0.91 -20.46 17.52
C ALA A 203 -1.02 -20.87 16.05
N SER A 204 -2.21 -21.35 15.65
CA SER A 204 -2.47 -21.77 14.27
C SER A 204 -2.33 -20.59 13.30
N ARG A 205 -1.54 -20.79 12.24
CA ARG A 205 -1.35 -19.82 11.16
C ARG A 205 -2.56 -19.69 10.21
N TYR A 206 -3.53 -20.60 10.31
CA TYR A 206 -4.61 -20.75 9.33
C TYR A 206 -5.93 -20.07 9.68
N SER A 207 -5.90 -19.02 10.48
CA SER A 207 -7.11 -18.22 10.72
C SER A 207 -7.17 -17.08 9.70
N LEU A 208 -8.29 -16.95 9.00
CA LEU A 208 -8.57 -15.93 7.96
C LEU A 208 -8.45 -14.47 8.42
N TRP A 209 -8.41 -14.25 9.72
CA TRP A 209 -8.50 -12.94 10.35
C TRP A 209 -7.33 -12.67 11.32
N LYS A 210 -6.42 -13.65 11.51
CA LYS A 210 -5.34 -13.53 12.47
C LYS A 210 -4.09 -12.94 11.86
N THR A 211 -3.46 -12.06 12.61
CA THR A 211 -2.10 -11.62 12.40
C THR A 211 -1.13 -12.77 12.64
N LYS A 212 0.08 -12.72 12.06
CA LYS A 212 1.14 -13.68 12.41
C LYS A 212 1.44 -13.59 13.91
N PRO A 213 1.83 -14.69 14.59
CA PRO A 213 2.18 -14.65 16.01
C PRO A 213 3.31 -13.64 16.30
N TRP A 214 3.33 -13.06 17.52
CA TRP A 214 4.32 -12.02 17.85
C TRP A 214 5.77 -12.52 17.80
N ASN A 215 6.01 -13.81 18.13
CA ASN A 215 7.34 -14.40 18.01
C ASN A 215 7.87 -14.49 16.59
N GLU A 216 6.99 -14.64 15.61
CA GLU A 216 7.37 -14.57 14.18
C GLU A 216 7.58 -13.13 13.73
N MET A 217 6.80 -12.18 14.28
CA MET A 217 6.97 -10.76 13.97
C MET A 217 8.32 -10.24 14.44
N PHE A 218 8.70 -10.55 15.68
CA PHE A 218 9.94 -10.07 16.30
C PHE A 218 11.11 -11.05 16.17
N LYS A 219 10.89 -12.23 15.54
CA LYS A 219 11.89 -13.29 15.35
C LYS A 219 12.56 -13.74 16.63
N THR A 220 11.83 -13.76 17.74
CA THR A 220 12.27 -14.20 19.05
C THR A 220 11.08 -14.80 19.84
N THR A 221 11.37 -15.73 20.76
CA THR A 221 10.40 -16.25 21.74
C THR A 221 10.57 -15.61 23.10
N ASP A 222 11.59 -14.78 23.30
CA ASP A 222 11.83 -14.03 24.53
C ASP A 222 11.05 -12.72 24.51
N LYS A 223 10.16 -12.55 25.50
CA LYS A 223 9.34 -11.34 25.68
C LYS A 223 10.20 -10.08 25.86
N LYS A 224 11.31 -10.17 26.61
CA LYS A 224 12.19 -9.02 26.85
C LYS A 224 12.88 -8.54 25.57
N GLU A 225 13.25 -9.46 24.69
CA GLU A 225 13.79 -9.10 23.37
C GLU A 225 12.68 -8.47 22.49
N ALA A 226 11.47 -9.06 22.50
CA ALA A 226 10.33 -8.48 21.78
C ALA A 226 10.02 -7.05 22.28
N GLU A 227 10.05 -6.81 23.60
CA GLU A 227 9.85 -5.48 24.20
C GLU A 227 10.90 -4.47 23.78
N LYS A 228 12.15 -4.88 23.59
CA LYS A 228 13.20 -3.98 23.04
C LYS A 228 12.86 -3.52 21.63
N GLU A 229 12.39 -4.44 20.78
CA GLU A 229 11.97 -4.08 19.40
C GLU A 229 10.70 -3.23 19.39
N ILE A 230 9.74 -3.51 20.27
CA ILE A 230 8.52 -2.71 20.47
C ILE A 230 8.88 -1.27 20.86
N LYS A 231 9.79 -1.08 21.80
CA LYS A 231 10.27 0.25 22.23
C LYS A 231 11.00 1.00 21.12
N LYS A 232 11.77 0.32 20.28
CA LYS A 232 12.42 0.96 19.11
C LYS A 232 11.42 1.54 18.11
N GLN A 233 10.21 0.94 18.03
CA GLN A 233 9.12 1.41 17.17
C GLN A 233 8.20 2.44 17.85
N ASP A 234 8.48 2.78 19.10
CA ASP A 234 7.65 3.69 19.91
C ASP A 234 6.20 3.18 20.03
N PHE A 235 6.05 1.86 20.26
CA PHE A 235 4.75 1.23 20.48
C PHE A 235 4.49 1.06 21.99
N GLU A 236 3.27 1.35 22.42
CA GLU A 236 2.72 0.87 23.68
C GLU A 236 2.36 -0.62 23.56
N HIS A 237 2.52 -1.38 24.62
CA HIS A 237 2.20 -2.80 24.61
C HIS A 237 1.61 -3.29 25.92
N GLU A 238 0.86 -4.38 25.81
CA GLU A 238 0.28 -5.10 26.95
C GLU A 238 0.34 -6.59 26.67
N TRP A 239 0.86 -7.36 27.64
CA TRP A 239 0.81 -8.80 27.60
C TRP A 239 -0.53 -9.29 28.14
N LEU A 240 -1.28 -10.01 27.32
CA LEU A 240 -2.60 -10.54 27.65
C LEU A 240 -2.53 -12.01 28.05
N PRO A 241 -3.58 -12.56 28.73
CA PRO A 241 -3.67 -13.99 29.01
C PRO A 241 -3.49 -14.87 27.78
N GLY A 242 -2.93 -16.08 27.96
CA GLY A 242 -2.64 -16.98 26.85
C GLY A 242 -1.44 -16.58 26.00
N ASN A 243 -0.50 -15.84 26.60
CA ASN A 243 0.74 -15.40 25.94
C ASN A 243 0.49 -14.52 24.69
N LYS A 244 -0.61 -13.77 24.67
CA LYS A 244 -0.96 -12.84 23.60
C LYS A 244 -0.32 -11.48 23.85
N LEU A 245 -0.15 -10.71 22.77
CA LEU A 245 0.41 -9.37 22.80
C LEU A 245 -0.59 -8.39 22.16
N ARG A 246 -0.92 -7.31 22.88
CA ARG A 246 -1.60 -6.13 22.33
C ARG A 246 -0.55 -5.05 22.06
N LEU A 247 -0.53 -4.53 20.83
CA LEU A 247 0.26 -3.36 20.46
C LEU A 247 -0.66 -2.19 20.16
N ILE A 248 -0.31 -1.02 20.68
CA ILE A 248 -1.04 0.23 20.45
C ILE A 248 -0.03 1.27 19.96
N ASN A 249 -0.39 1.99 18.93
CA ASN A 249 0.39 3.14 18.47
C ASN A 249 -0.45 4.14 17.70
N SER A 250 -0.07 5.41 17.77
CA SER A 250 -0.70 6.49 17.01
C SER A 250 0.24 7.01 15.93
N GLN A 251 -0.31 7.29 14.76
CA GLN A 251 0.44 7.82 13.63
C GLN A 251 -0.31 8.97 12.97
N VAL A 252 0.43 9.82 12.27
CA VAL A 252 -0.19 10.81 11.40
C VAL A 252 -1.04 10.11 10.35
N GLY A 253 -2.27 10.58 10.15
CA GLY A 253 -3.17 9.99 9.15
C GLY A 253 -3.00 10.61 7.77
N VAL A 254 -2.49 11.85 7.72
CA VAL A 254 -2.09 12.57 6.52
C VAL A 254 -0.59 12.84 6.60
N ARG A 255 0.18 12.28 5.67
CA ARG A 255 1.64 12.40 5.68
C ARG A 255 2.12 13.34 4.58
N LYS A 256 3.08 14.21 4.92
CA LYS A 256 3.77 15.06 3.96
C LYS A 256 4.91 14.29 3.32
N HIS A 257 4.97 14.28 1.98
CA HIS A 257 6.07 13.64 1.26
C HIS A 257 7.40 14.34 1.54
N PRO A 258 8.47 13.63 1.94
CA PRO A 258 9.73 14.26 2.38
C PRO A 258 10.44 15.07 1.28
N ILE A 259 10.29 14.68 0.02
CA ILE A 259 10.92 15.36 -1.13
C ILE A 259 9.93 16.30 -1.83
N ALA A 260 8.76 15.80 -2.23
CA ALA A 260 7.79 16.58 -3.00
C ALA A 260 7.00 17.59 -2.17
N GLY A 261 6.98 17.46 -0.83
CA GLY A 261 6.23 18.32 0.09
C GLY A 261 4.70 18.21 -0.04
N SER A 262 4.18 17.39 -0.95
CA SER A 262 2.75 17.14 -1.10
C SER A 262 2.19 16.32 0.06
N LYS A 263 0.95 16.61 0.48
CA LYS A 263 0.23 15.80 1.47
C LYS A 263 -0.52 14.66 0.79
N ALA A 264 -0.57 13.52 1.46
CA ALA A 264 -1.28 12.33 1.00
C ALA A 264 -2.04 11.64 2.15
N TRP A 265 -3.14 10.96 1.85
CA TRP A 265 -3.85 10.08 2.76
C TRP A 265 -3.01 8.84 3.03
N HIS A 266 -2.27 8.82 4.13
CA HIS A 266 -1.27 7.81 4.40
C HIS A 266 -1.50 7.13 5.74
N ASN A 267 -2.48 6.23 5.79
CA ASN A 267 -2.87 5.49 6.98
C ASN A 267 -3.59 4.18 6.62
N HIS A 268 -3.91 3.35 7.62
CA HIS A 268 -4.56 2.05 7.48
C HIS A 268 -6.02 2.04 7.98
N SER A 269 -6.66 3.19 8.19
CA SER A 269 -8.04 3.22 8.70
C SER A 269 -9.02 2.39 7.87
N GLN A 270 -8.86 2.42 6.53
CA GLN A 270 -9.72 1.67 5.60
C GLN A 270 -9.47 0.15 5.59
N THR A 271 -8.40 -0.33 6.23
CA THR A 271 -8.08 -1.76 6.30
C THR A 271 -8.32 -2.35 7.69
N PHE A 272 -8.21 -1.54 8.74
CA PHE A 272 -8.27 -1.97 10.14
C PHE A 272 -9.62 -1.69 10.81
N HIS A 273 -10.68 -1.58 10.05
CA HIS A 273 -12.04 -1.39 10.57
C HIS A 273 -12.90 -2.63 10.32
N ILE A 274 -13.75 -2.99 11.27
CA ILE A 274 -14.60 -4.21 11.21
C ILE A 274 -15.47 -4.29 9.96
N ASP A 275 -15.92 -3.15 9.43
CA ASP A 275 -16.75 -3.10 8.22
C ASP A 275 -15.94 -3.19 6.92
N SER A 276 -14.64 -3.02 6.97
CA SER A 276 -13.82 -2.91 5.76
C SER A 276 -13.87 -4.14 4.87
N PRO A 277 -13.78 -5.38 5.38
CA PRO A 277 -13.86 -6.58 4.54
C PRO A 277 -15.16 -6.67 3.73
N ARG A 278 -16.32 -6.43 4.36
CA ARG A 278 -17.61 -6.52 3.65
C ARG A 278 -17.78 -5.41 2.62
N LEU A 279 -17.24 -4.21 2.90
CA LEU A 279 -17.26 -3.09 1.95
C LEU A 279 -16.37 -3.38 0.75
N GLU A 280 -15.17 -3.91 0.97
CA GLU A 280 -14.23 -4.30 -0.08
C GLU A 280 -14.85 -5.36 -0.99
N TYR A 281 -15.40 -6.44 -0.43
CA TYR A 281 -16.04 -7.49 -1.22
C TYR A 281 -17.26 -7.03 -2.00
N LYS A 282 -17.99 -6.01 -1.54
CA LYS A 282 -19.05 -5.37 -2.31
C LYS A 282 -18.52 -4.82 -3.64
N TYR A 283 -17.37 -4.14 -3.62
CA TYR A 283 -16.76 -3.58 -4.81
C TYR A 283 -16.12 -4.64 -5.69
N VAL A 284 -15.43 -5.61 -5.08
CA VAL A 284 -14.87 -6.77 -5.78
C VAL A 284 -15.98 -7.51 -6.54
N PHE A 285 -17.10 -7.81 -5.87
CA PHE A 285 -18.26 -8.44 -6.53
C PHE A 285 -18.82 -7.60 -7.67
N LYS A 286 -19.02 -6.29 -7.46
CA LYS A 286 -19.50 -5.38 -8.50
C LYS A 286 -18.61 -5.40 -9.75
N ARG A 287 -17.28 -5.55 -9.55
CA ARG A 287 -16.32 -5.58 -10.64
C ARG A 287 -16.25 -6.95 -11.32
N GLN A 288 -16.06 -8.02 -10.55
CA GLN A 288 -15.80 -9.35 -11.09
C GLN A 288 -17.06 -10.15 -11.43
N LYS A 289 -18.21 -9.81 -10.83
CA LYS A 289 -19.54 -10.41 -11.07
C LYS A 289 -19.55 -11.94 -11.00
N THR A 290 -18.80 -12.52 -10.03
CA THR A 290 -18.70 -13.98 -9.86
C THR A 290 -19.66 -14.46 -8.77
N ALA A 291 -20.26 -15.65 -8.94
CA ALA A 291 -21.13 -16.29 -7.92
C ALA A 291 -20.37 -16.48 -6.59
N ARG A 292 -19.09 -16.88 -6.66
CA ARG A 292 -18.20 -16.98 -5.49
C ARG A 292 -18.05 -15.64 -4.77
N GLY A 293 -17.84 -14.54 -5.51
CA GLY A 293 -17.73 -13.20 -4.95
C GLY A 293 -19.02 -12.75 -4.25
N LEU A 294 -20.18 -13.08 -4.81
CA LEU A 294 -21.47 -12.82 -4.18
C LEU A 294 -21.61 -13.61 -2.88
N GLY A 295 -21.32 -14.92 -2.89
CA GLY A 295 -21.40 -15.77 -1.71
C GLY A 295 -20.51 -15.27 -0.58
N VAL A 296 -19.24 -14.92 -0.86
CA VAL A 296 -18.34 -14.35 0.15
C VAL A 296 -18.84 -13.02 0.67
N TYR A 297 -19.36 -12.13 -0.19
CA TYR A 297 -19.93 -10.85 0.23
C TYR A 297 -21.10 -11.05 1.21
N LEU A 298 -22.03 -11.98 0.91
CA LEU A 298 -23.17 -12.27 1.78
C LEU A 298 -22.74 -12.86 3.13
N ILE A 299 -21.80 -13.82 3.11
CA ILE A 299 -21.23 -14.41 4.33
C ILE A 299 -20.55 -13.35 5.19
N LEU A 300 -19.75 -12.47 4.60
CA LEU A 300 -19.08 -11.40 5.33
C LEU A 300 -20.05 -10.39 5.95
N ASN A 301 -21.16 -10.09 5.27
CA ASN A 301 -22.20 -9.23 5.87
C ASN A 301 -22.82 -9.88 7.11
N LEU A 302 -23.16 -11.17 7.03
CA LEU A 302 -23.70 -11.92 8.16
C LEU A 302 -22.69 -11.99 9.32
N LEU A 303 -21.45 -12.42 9.04
CA LEU A 303 -20.41 -12.55 10.07
C LEU A 303 -20.05 -11.20 10.72
N THR A 304 -19.96 -10.13 9.92
CA THR A 304 -19.74 -8.77 10.46
C THR A 304 -20.87 -8.35 11.37
N GLY A 305 -22.13 -8.63 11.01
CA GLY A 305 -23.29 -8.35 11.84
C GLY A 305 -23.23 -9.08 13.18
N ILE A 306 -22.97 -10.38 13.14
CA ILE A 306 -22.81 -11.22 14.34
C ILE A 306 -21.64 -10.71 15.21
N LYS A 307 -20.48 -10.47 14.61
CA LYS A 307 -19.29 -10.02 15.37
C LYS A 307 -19.54 -8.68 16.08
N LYS A 308 -20.25 -7.76 15.46
CA LYS A 308 -20.65 -6.47 16.09
C LYS A 308 -21.57 -6.63 17.30
N LEU A 309 -22.37 -7.68 17.35
CA LEU A 309 -23.27 -7.95 18.50
C LEU A 309 -22.51 -8.53 19.71
N PHE A 310 -21.44 -9.30 19.48
CA PHE A 310 -20.77 -10.09 20.50
C PHE A 310 -19.34 -9.67 20.82
N SER A 311 -18.73 -8.74 20.06
CA SER A 311 -17.35 -8.31 20.29
C SER A 311 -17.27 -6.79 20.43
N LYS A 312 -16.48 -6.33 21.38
CA LYS A 312 -16.09 -4.93 21.43
C LYS A 312 -15.07 -4.64 20.33
N SER A 313 -15.06 -3.41 19.81
CA SER A 313 -14.13 -3.01 18.73
C SER A 313 -12.67 -3.18 19.14
N GLU A 314 -12.35 -2.89 20.41
CA GLU A 314 -10.99 -3.01 20.97
C GLU A 314 -10.47 -4.45 21.09
N ASP A 315 -11.36 -5.46 21.04
CA ASP A 315 -11.00 -6.90 21.12
C ASP A 315 -10.76 -7.52 19.73
N LEU A 316 -10.87 -6.72 18.66
CA LEU A 316 -10.61 -7.19 17.30
C LEU A 316 -9.11 -7.40 17.08
N ASP A 317 -8.76 -8.38 16.22
CA ASP A 317 -7.34 -8.67 15.90
C ASP A 317 -6.59 -7.43 15.39
N VAL A 318 -7.29 -6.57 14.66
CA VAL A 318 -6.84 -5.24 14.25
C VAL A 318 -8.00 -4.24 14.35
N HIS A 319 -7.71 -3.06 14.86
CA HIS A 319 -8.68 -1.99 15.00
C HIS A 319 -8.01 -0.63 14.79
N ALA A 320 -8.74 0.31 14.22
CA ALA A 320 -8.28 1.69 14.03
C ALA A 320 -9.34 2.68 14.50
N THR A 321 -8.91 3.67 15.28
CA THR A 321 -9.72 4.80 15.73
C THR A 321 -9.08 6.11 15.28
N TYR A 322 -9.77 7.24 15.47
CA TYR A 322 -9.08 8.52 15.45
C TYR A 322 -8.05 8.57 16.58
N GLY A 323 -7.08 9.47 16.49
CA GLY A 323 -5.98 9.56 17.47
C GLY A 323 -6.41 9.85 18.90
N ASP A 324 -7.58 10.49 19.09
CA ASP A 324 -8.20 10.71 20.41
C ASP A 324 -8.92 9.46 20.97
N GLY A 325 -8.90 8.33 20.26
CA GLY A 325 -9.57 7.10 20.60
C GLY A 325 -11.05 7.05 20.21
N SER A 326 -11.62 8.12 19.65
CA SER A 326 -12.99 8.07 19.16
C SER A 326 -13.12 7.18 17.93
N GLU A 327 -14.21 6.41 17.87
CA GLU A 327 -14.48 5.46 16.78
C GLU A 327 -14.64 6.16 15.42
N ILE A 328 -14.10 5.53 14.37
CA ILE A 328 -14.40 5.91 12.99
C ILE A 328 -15.80 5.36 12.67
N SER A 329 -16.75 6.24 12.42
CA SER A 329 -18.13 5.83 12.20
C SER A 329 -18.27 4.91 10.97
N ASN A 330 -19.30 4.04 10.97
CA ASN A 330 -19.64 3.21 9.82
C ASN A 330 -19.94 4.04 8.55
N LYS A 331 -20.40 5.28 8.72
CA LYS A 331 -20.63 6.22 7.62
C LYS A 331 -19.31 6.71 7.06
N ASP A 332 -18.36 7.08 7.93
CA ASP A 332 -17.06 7.59 7.51
C ASP A 332 -16.22 6.51 6.86
N ILE A 333 -16.17 5.29 7.43
CA ILE A 333 -15.41 4.20 6.80
C ILE A 333 -15.98 3.82 5.42
N ARG A 334 -17.30 3.84 5.26
CA ARG A 334 -17.94 3.65 3.95
C ARG A 334 -17.54 4.73 2.97
N THR A 335 -17.48 5.98 3.40
CA THR A 335 -17.05 7.13 2.59
C THR A 335 -15.57 6.98 2.20
N ILE A 336 -14.70 6.63 3.15
CA ILE A 336 -13.27 6.39 2.89
C ILE A 336 -13.08 5.30 1.83
N VAL A 337 -13.70 4.13 2.01
CA VAL A 337 -13.62 3.02 1.04
C VAL A 337 -14.18 3.44 -0.34
N ASN A 338 -15.27 4.20 -0.38
CA ASN A 338 -15.85 4.71 -1.63
C ASN A 338 -14.86 5.64 -2.37
N VAL A 339 -14.16 6.53 -1.66
CA VAL A 339 -13.17 7.44 -2.25
C VAL A 339 -11.99 6.65 -2.83
N PHE A 340 -11.51 5.61 -2.14
CA PHE A 340 -10.48 4.72 -2.69
C PHE A 340 -10.95 4.06 -3.98
N TRP A 341 -12.12 3.42 -3.98
CA TRP A 341 -12.66 2.73 -5.15
C TRP A 341 -13.01 3.66 -6.32
N LYS A 342 -13.36 4.92 -6.06
CA LYS A 342 -13.55 5.94 -7.09
C LYS A 342 -12.24 6.28 -7.81
N ASN A 343 -11.11 6.26 -7.11
CA ASN A 343 -9.81 6.68 -7.61
C ASN A 343 -8.88 5.52 -7.97
N ILE A 344 -9.33 4.27 -7.83
CA ILE A 344 -8.54 3.07 -8.06
C ILE A 344 -8.13 2.96 -9.54
N GLN A 345 -6.88 2.62 -9.77
CA GLN A 345 -6.32 2.36 -11.09
C GLN A 345 -5.96 0.88 -11.19
N ILE A 346 -6.45 0.19 -12.19
CA ILE A 346 -6.33 -1.27 -12.34
C ILE A 346 -5.81 -1.58 -13.74
N PHE A 347 -4.71 -2.31 -13.80
CA PHE A 347 -4.12 -2.83 -15.02
C PHE A 347 -3.79 -4.32 -14.86
N SER A 348 -3.82 -5.08 -15.95
CA SER A 348 -3.45 -6.49 -15.94
C SER A 348 -1.94 -6.66 -15.93
N TRP A 349 -1.44 -7.58 -15.11
CA TRP A 349 -0.05 -7.98 -15.11
C TRP A 349 0.33 -8.71 -16.40
N GLN A 350 1.54 -8.47 -16.87
CA GLN A 350 2.23 -9.31 -17.83
C GLN A 350 3.44 -9.96 -17.15
N LYS A 351 3.84 -11.13 -17.64
CA LYS A 351 5.07 -11.76 -17.15
C LYS A 351 6.23 -10.79 -17.29
N ASP A 352 7.10 -10.78 -16.29
CA ASP A 352 8.28 -9.92 -16.19
C ASP A 352 8.01 -8.42 -15.97
N ASP A 353 6.75 -8.00 -15.79
CA ASP A 353 6.45 -6.63 -15.34
C ASP A 353 7.10 -6.32 -14.00
N ILE A 354 7.71 -5.14 -13.87
CA ILE A 354 8.15 -4.57 -12.58
C ILE A 354 7.39 -3.28 -12.31
N LEU A 355 6.62 -3.25 -11.22
CA LEU A 355 5.93 -2.05 -10.74
C LEU A 355 6.74 -1.43 -9.60
N TYR A 356 7.19 -0.19 -9.80
CA TYR A 356 7.94 0.63 -8.86
C TYR A 356 7.03 1.72 -8.30
N ILE A 357 6.83 1.74 -6.97
CA ILE A 357 5.88 2.61 -6.27
C ILE A 357 6.59 3.51 -5.27
N ASP A 358 6.23 4.79 -5.25
CA ASP A 358 6.45 5.70 -4.15
C ASP A 358 5.37 5.48 -3.08
N ASN A 359 5.75 4.83 -2.00
CA ASN A 359 4.83 4.42 -0.92
C ASN A 359 4.23 5.59 -0.14
N TYR A 360 4.82 6.79 -0.23
CA TYR A 360 4.23 8.00 0.36
C TYR A 360 3.09 8.57 -0.48
N SER A 361 3.08 8.28 -1.77
CA SER A 361 2.13 8.87 -2.72
C SER A 361 1.09 7.89 -3.24
N VAL A 362 1.36 6.58 -3.21
CA VAL A 362 0.52 5.57 -3.86
C VAL A 362 0.29 4.37 -2.95
N SER A 363 -0.97 4.00 -2.79
CA SER A 363 -1.38 2.74 -2.17
C SER A 363 -1.42 1.61 -3.19
N HIS A 364 -1.38 0.39 -2.69
CA HIS A 364 -1.52 -0.82 -3.49
C HIS A 364 -2.42 -1.85 -2.80
N GLY A 365 -2.87 -2.84 -3.56
CA GLY A 365 -3.69 -3.93 -3.06
C GLY A 365 -3.57 -5.17 -3.94
N ARG A 366 -4.49 -6.13 -3.77
CA ARG A 366 -4.60 -7.33 -4.62
C ARG A 366 -6.05 -7.66 -4.85
N LEU A 367 -6.45 -7.86 -6.08
CA LEU A 367 -7.76 -8.40 -6.39
C LEU A 367 -7.74 -9.95 -6.35
N PRO A 368 -8.88 -10.60 -6.04
CA PRO A 368 -9.00 -12.06 -6.13
C PRO A 368 -8.68 -12.57 -7.53
N PHE A 369 -8.14 -13.78 -7.61
CA PHE A 369 -7.69 -14.41 -8.86
C PHE A 369 -7.99 -15.90 -8.93
N VAL A 370 -7.82 -16.45 -10.12
CA VAL A 370 -7.92 -17.88 -10.41
C VAL A 370 -6.66 -18.31 -11.15
N GLY A 371 -6.16 -19.49 -10.79
CA GLY A 371 -4.95 -20.08 -11.38
C GLY A 371 -3.65 -19.62 -10.71
N PRO A 372 -2.51 -19.96 -11.32
CA PRO A 372 -1.20 -19.62 -10.77
C PRO A 372 -0.97 -18.10 -10.82
N ARG A 373 -0.34 -17.56 -9.78
CA ARG A 373 0.09 -16.18 -9.68
C ARG A 373 1.29 -16.11 -8.73
N GLU A 374 2.40 -15.58 -9.19
CA GLU A 374 3.55 -15.28 -8.34
C GLU A 374 3.98 -13.83 -8.56
N ILE A 375 3.65 -12.99 -7.59
CA ILE A 375 4.17 -11.62 -7.49
C ILE A 375 5.15 -11.58 -6.33
N GLN A 376 6.34 -11.09 -6.60
CA GLN A 376 7.38 -10.87 -5.60
C GLN A 376 7.48 -9.40 -5.24
N VAL A 377 8.07 -9.10 -4.08
CA VAL A 377 8.18 -7.72 -3.58
C VAL A 377 9.54 -7.48 -2.93
N ALA A 378 10.04 -6.26 -3.12
CA ALA A 378 11.15 -5.68 -2.37
C ALA A 378 10.75 -4.27 -1.93
N TRP A 379 11.43 -3.72 -0.91
CA TRP A 379 11.17 -2.37 -0.38
C TRP A 379 12.44 -1.70 0.12
N THR A 380 12.39 -0.37 0.24
CA THR A 380 13.47 0.44 0.82
C THR A 380 13.09 0.92 2.23
N GLU A 381 14.11 1.23 3.00
CA GLU A 381 13.95 1.95 4.28
C GLU A 381 13.57 3.42 4.08
#